data_ed203bc96bd4cb742a64d5b20da2ca77
#
_entry.id   ed203bc96bd4cb742a64d5b20da2ca77
#
_cell.length_a   1.000
_cell.length_b   1.000
_cell.length_c   1.000
_cell.angle_alpha   90.00
_cell.angle_beta   90.00
_cell.angle_gamma   90.00
#
_symmetry.space_group_name_H-M   'P 1'
#
loop_
_entity.id
_entity.type
_entity.pdbx_description
1 polymer ?
#
loop_
_entity_poly.entity_id
_entity_poly.type
_entity_poly.pdbx_seq_one_letter_code
_entity_poly.pdbx_strand_id
1 'polypeptide(L)'
;HIITIFFIFLSLPAIAEKYCVFTPIKGTEGLGGNRVRNITQLPDGRMMIITEGLLNLYDGTDFNYLHYNQKHFCPLSAYSGFHHEYIDSHGYMWIKNQYQLMVVDIKHECLVEQPDSLLATWGISSPIKDFFMDKTKNIWIINDKDELILVDKDNMKAKTFLPYASSTGNTTDQLYDLGVLEDQLYLFYRSGLLICYNLKSHQEIYRQKLPDELPEGKYENTSYVVPGNNTFYQLRN
;
A
#
# COMPACT_ATOMS: atom_id res chain seq x y z
N HIS A 1 53.61 -1.92 38.89
CA HIS A 1 53.20 -0.74 38.07
C HIS A 1 53.20 -1.03 36.55
N ILE A 2 54.03 -1.94 36.03
CA ILE A 2 54.06 -2.30 34.58
C ILE A 2 52.86 -3.14 34.18
N ILE A 3 52.37 -4.02 35.06
CA ILE A 3 51.20 -4.88 34.79
C ILE A 3 49.89 -4.05 34.68
N THR A 4 49.74 -2.98 35.45
CA THR A 4 48.55 -2.14 35.46
C THR A 4 48.40 -1.35 34.14
N ILE A 5 49.53 -0.95 33.54
CA ILE A 5 49.56 -0.23 32.25
C ILE A 5 49.15 -1.17 31.09
N PHE A 6 49.51 -2.44 31.17
CA PHE A 6 49.16 -3.42 30.13
C PHE A 6 47.66 -3.71 30.06
N PHE A 7 46.96 -3.68 31.21
CA PHE A 7 45.52 -3.89 31.22
C PHE A 7 44.68 -2.69 30.70
N ILE A 8 45.24 -1.47 30.77
CA ILE A 8 44.56 -0.28 30.26
C ILE A 8 44.50 -0.28 28.72
N PHE A 9 45.50 -0.87 28.05
CA PHE A 9 45.52 -0.99 26.58
C PHE A 9 44.58 -2.05 26.03
N LEU A 10 44.15 -3.02 26.84
CA LEU A 10 43.19 -4.08 26.43
C LEU A 10 41.72 -3.64 26.50
N SER A 11 41.45 -2.48 27.09
CA SER A 11 40.08 -1.95 27.23
C SER A 11 39.70 -0.87 26.24
N LEU A 12 40.49 -0.65 25.20
CA LEU A 12 40.08 0.23 24.10
C LEU A 12 38.97 -0.44 23.33
N PRO A 13 37.76 0.17 23.25
CA PRO A 13 36.72 -0.37 22.44
C PRO A 13 37.20 -0.37 20.98
N ALA A 14 37.28 -1.54 20.37
CA ALA A 14 37.48 -1.64 18.96
C ALA A 14 36.22 -1.01 18.29
N ILE A 15 36.36 0.21 17.81
CA ILE A 15 35.35 0.84 16.96
C ILE A 15 35.48 0.14 15.61
N ALA A 16 34.68 -0.91 15.44
CA ALA A 16 34.52 -1.52 14.14
C ALA A 16 33.70 -0.56 13.29
N GLU A 17 34.38 0.17 12.39
CA GLU A 17 33.67 0.89 11.34
C GLU A 17 32.91 -0.11 10.50
N LYS A 18 31.57 0.04 10.50
CA LYS A 18 30.69 -0.80 9.70
C LYS A 18 30.76 -0.29 8.25
N TYR A 19 31.66 -0.85 7.47
CA TYR A 19 31.71 -0.56 6.05
C TYR A 19 30.49 -1.15 5.37
N CYS A 20 29.65 -0.28 4.78
CA CYS A 20 28.58 -0.70 3.90
C CYS A 20 29.17 -0.93 2.50
N VAL A 21 29.13 -2.17 2.04
CA VAL A 21 29.48 -2.51 0.66
C VAL A 21 28.20 -2.51 -0.15
N PHE A 22 28.14 -1.71 -1.20
CA PHE A 22 27.02 -1.65 -2.12
C PHE A 22 27.36 -2.50 -3.35
N THR A 23 26.55 -3.54 -3.59
CA THR A 23 26.64 -4.35 -4.80
C THR A 23 25.51 -3.94 -5.73
N PRO A 24 25.79 -3.43 -6.93
CA PRO A 24 24.75 -3.08 -7.88
C PRO A 24 24.11 -4.37 -8.42
N ILE A 25 22.77 -4.39 -8.47
CA ILE A 25 22.01 -5.46 -9.12
C ILE A 25 21.49 -4.92 -10.46
N LYS A 26 21.94 -5.51 -11.56
CA LYS A 26 21.61 -5.10 -12.94
C LYS A 26 20.94 -6.24 -13.70
N GLY A 27 20.45 -5.95 -14.89
CA GLY A 27 19.92 -6.98 -15.80
C GLY A 27 20.93 -8.08 -16.14
N THR A 28 22.23 -7.76 -16.17
CA THR A 28 23.33 -8.74 -16.33
C THR A 28 23.50 -9.70 -15.15
N GLU A 29 22.94 -9.34 -14.00
CA GLU A 29 22.97 -10.12 -12.75
C GLU A 29 21.63 -10.76 -12.42
N GLY A 30 20.73 -10.80 -13.40
CA GLY A 30 19.44 -11.49 -13.30
C GLY A 30 18.23 -10.62 -13.04
N LEU A 31 18.35 -9.27 -12.93
CA LEU A 31 17.17 -8.43 -12.87
C LEU A 31 16.45 -8.40 -14.22
N GLY A 32 15.15 -8.70 -14.24
CA GLY A 32 14.37 -8.83 -15.47
C GLY A 32 14.13 -7.53 -16.26
N GLY A 33 14.60 -6.40 -15.75
CA GLY A 33 14.56 -5.11 -16.44
C GLY A 33 15.30 -4.04 -15.66
N ASN A 34 15.97 -3.11 -16.37
CA ASN A 34 16.76 -2.05 -15.74
C ASN A 34 15.93 -0.86 -15.22
N ARG A 35 14.63 -0.81 -15.56
CA ARG A 35 13.74 0.26 -15.12
C ARG A 35 12.94 -0.19 -13.92
N VAL A 36 13.52 -0.04 -12.74
CA VAL A 36 12.85 -0.35 -11.48
C VAL A 36 11.81 0.73 -11.18
N ARG A 37 10.58 0.30 -10.90
CA ARG A 37 9.47 1.18 -10.50
C ARG A 37 9.26 1.18 -9.01
N ASN A 38 9.37 0.01 -8.38
CA ASN A 38 9.27 -0.10 -6.93
C ASN A 38 10.05 -1.30 -6.40
N ILE A 39 10.40 -1.24 -5.10
CA ILE A 39 11.05 -2.30 -4.36
C ILE A 39 10.36 -2.42 -3.02
N THR A 40 9.82 -3.60 -2.73
CA THR A 40 9.10 -3.87 -1.48
C THR A 40 9.70 -5.09 -0.79
N GLN A 41 10.06 -4.94 0.49
CA GLN A 41 10.47 -6.09 1.29
C GLN A 41 9.24 -6.89 1.72
N LEU A 42 9.28 -8.20 1.47
CA LEU A 42 8.25 -9.14 1.88
C LEU A 42 8.43 -9.54 3.36
N PRO A 43 7.38 -10.04 4.02
CA PRO A 43 7.45 -10.45 5.44
C PRO A 43 8.47 -11.53 5.74
N ASP A 44 8.82 -12.35 4.76
CA ASP A 44 9.83 -13.42 4.85
C ASP A 44 11.27 -12.94 4.56
N GLY A 45 11.44 -11.64 4.31
CA GLY A 45 12.74 -11.00 4.06
C GLY A 45 13.14 -10.92 2.59
N ARG A 46 12.46 -11.63 1.70
CA ARG A 46 12.67 -11.50 0.25
C ARG A 46 12.27 -10.12 -0.26
N MET A 47 12.73 -9.78 -1.45
CA MET A 47 12.41 -8.50 -2.09
C MET A 47 11.55 -8.73 -3.34
N MET A 48 10.43 -8.02 -3.41
CA MET A 48 9.67 -7.88 -4.65
C MET A 48 10.19 -6.63 -5.37
N ILE A 49 10.79 -6.82 -6.53
CA ILE A 49 11.30 -5.74 -7.38
C ILE A 49 10.43 -5.63 -8.62
N ILE A 50 9.67 -4.55 -8.70
CA ILE A 50 8.77 -4.29 -9.83
C ILE A 50 9.52 -3.53 -10.89
N THR A 51 9.69 -4.15 -12.04
CA THR A 51 10.24 -3.52 -13.23
C THR A 51 9.17 -3.30 -14.28
N GLU A 52 9.50 -2.62 -15.36
CA GLU A 52 8.55 -2.42 -16.45
C GLU A 52 8.23 -3.76 -17.13
N GLY A 53 7.00 -4.22 -16.95
CA GLY A 53 6.48 -5.46 -17.56
C GLY A 53 6.77 -6.76 -16.81
N LEU A 54 7.44 -6.71 -15.65
CA LEU A 54 7.83 -7.92 -14.92
C LEU A 54 7.89 -7.70 -13.40
N LEU A 55 7.47 -8.70 -12.65
CA LEU A 55 7.71 -8.78 -11.21
C LEU A 55 8.87 -9.72 -10.95
N ASN A 56 9.85 -9.25 -10.19
CA ASN A 56 11.05 -10.02 -9.85
C ASN A 56 11.03 -10.30 -8.35
N LEU A 57 10.92 -11.54 -7.97
CA LEU A 57 11.06 -12.00 -6.60
C LEU A 57 12.51 -12.38 -6.36
N TYR A 58 13.18 -11.70 -5.46
CA TYR A 58 14.61 -11.88 -5.16
C TYR A 58 14.78 -12.38 -3.71
N ASP A 59 15.49 -13.47 -3.54
CA ASP A 59 15.72 -14.10 -2.23
C ASP A 59 17.07 -13.70 -1.57
N GLY A 60 17.85 -12.90 -2.25
CA GLY A 60 19.22 -12.51 -1.87
C GLY A 60 20.30 -13.14 -2.75
N THR A 61 19.94 -14.17 -3.53
CA THR A 61 20.83 -14.92 -4.41
C THR A 61 20.25 -15.01 -5.81
N ASP A 62 19.02 -15.49 -5.94
CA ASP A 62 18.38 -15.80 -7.20
C ASP A 62 17.10 -15.01 -7.43
N PHE A 63 16.73 -14.88 -8.70
CA PHE A 63 15.50 -14.24 -9.14
C PHE A 63 14.49 -15.26 -9.62
N ASN A 64 13.27 -15.20 -9.10
CA ASN A 64 12.09 -15.81 -9.68
C ASN A 64 11.25 -14.75 -10.39
N TYR A 65 10.83 -15.00 -11.65
CA TYR A 65 10.14 -14.03 -12.49
C TYR A 65 8.66 -14.38 -12.60
N LEU A 66 7.81 -13.44 -12.20
CA LEU A 66 6.37 -13.59 -12.32
C LEU A 66 5.89 -12.80 -13.55
N HIS A 67 5.56 -13.53 -14.60
CA HIS A 67 5.04 -12.95 -15.83
C HIS A 67 3.53 -12.77 -15.75
N TYR A 68 3.05 -11.58 -16.02
CA TYR A 68 1.64 -11.27 -15.98
C TYR A 68 1.05 -11.02 -17.38
N ASN A 69 -0.24 -11.22 -17.49
CA ASN A 69 -1.05 -10.95 -18.67
C ASN A 69 -2.42 -10.42 -18.23
N GLN A 70 -3.33 -10.19 -19.16
CA GLN A 70 -4.65 -9.60 -18.87
C GLN A 70 -5.50 -10.37 -17.86
N LYS A 71 -5.31 -11.68 -17.70
CA LYS A 71 -6.06 -12.49 -16.72
C LYS A 71 -5.71 -12.18 -15.29
N HIS A 72 -4.55 -11.61 -15.03
CA HIS A 72 -4.06 -11.28 -13.70
C HIS A 72 -4.53 -9.93 -13.19
N PHE A 73 -5.35 -9.21 -13.97
CA PHE A 73 -5.83 -7.89 -13.60
C PHE A 73 -7.32 -7.87 -13.30
N CYS A 74 -7.66 -7.23 -12.18
CA CYS A 74 -8.99 -6.72 -11.90
C CYS A 74 -9.02 -5.24 -12.27
N PRO A 75 -9.90 -4.80 -13.19
CA PRO A 75 -9.99 -3.39 -13.53
C PRO A 75 -10.62 -2.58 -12.39
N LEU A 76 -10.06 -1.37 -12.16
CA LEU A 76 -10.59 -0.38 -11.24
C LEU A 76 -11.22 0.76 -12.03
N SER A 77 -12.49 1.08 -11.79
CA SER A 77 -13.21 2.09 -12.59
C SER A 77 -12.99 3.52 -12.11
N ALA A 78 -12.48 3.72 -10.90
CA ALA A 78 -12.26 5.04 -10.30
C ALA A 78 -10.95 5.11 -9.55
N TYR A 79 -9.86 4.83 -10.23
CA TYR A 79 -8.53 4.94 -9.63
C TYR A 79 -8.26 6.34 -9.09
N SER A 80 -7.97 6.42 -7.81
CA SER A 80 -7.89 7.69 -7.08
C SER A 80 -6.47 8.15 -6.75
N GLY A 81 -5.46 7.31 -6.92
CA GLY A 81 -4.11 7.62 -6.45
C GLY A 81 -3.01 6.96 -7.25
N PHE A 82 -1.82 6.94 -6.64
CA PHE A 82 -0.62 6.33 -7.20
C PHE A 82 -0.63 4.82 -7.15
N HIS A 83 0.45 4.29 -7.70
CA HIS A 83 0.88 2.93 -7.47
C HIS A 83 1.02 2.66 -5.96
N HIS A 84 0.23 1.71 -5.46
CA HIS A 84 0.27 1.26 -4.10
C HIS A 84 0.49 -0.25 -4.04
N GLU A 85 1.27 -0.66 -3.05
CA GLU A 85 1.50 -2.06 -2.76
C GLU A 85 1.10 -2.33 -1.32
N TYR A 86 0.28 -3.34 -1.17
CA TYR A 86 -0.21 -3.76 0.14
C TYR A 86 0.12 -5.23 0.33
N ILE A 87 0.49 -5.62 1.56
CA ILE A 87 0.66 -7.02 1.93
C ILE A 87 -0.35 -7.32 3.03
N ASP A 88 -1.30 -8.19 2.73
CA ASP A 88 -2.34 -8.56 3.68
C ASP A 88 -1.87 -9.58 4.75
N SER A 89 -2.77 -9.95 5.65
CA SER A 89 -2.49 -10.92 6.72
C SER A 89 -2.45 -12.36 6.25
N HIS A 90 -2.90 -12.65 5.02
CA HIS A 90 -3.00 -13.97 4.44
C HIS A 90 -1.83 -14.29 3.49
N GLY A 91 -0.92 -13.35 3.29
CA GLY A 91 0.26 -13.52 2.44
C GLY A 91 0.03 -13.19 0.98
N TYR A 92 -1.01 -12.43 0.66
CA TYR A 92 -1.18 -11.85 -0.66
C TYR A 92 -0.56 -10.45 -0.72
N MET A 93 0.14 -10.17 -1.81
CA MET A 93 0.60 -8.84 -2.16
C MET A 93 -0.35 -8.26 -3.23
N TRP A 94 -0.99 -7.17 -2.89
CA TRP A 94 -1.91 -6.42 -3.73
C TRP A 94 -1.17 -5.27 -4.37
N ILE A 95 -1.12 -5.24 -5.69
CA ILE A 95 -0.44 -4.22 -6.47
C ILE A 95 -1.50 -3.40 -7.21
N LYS A 96 -1.75 -2.19 -6.72
CA LYS A 96 -2.65 -1.23 -7.35
C LYS A 96 -1.84 -0.31 -8.25
N ASN A 97 -2.08 -0.35 -9.54
CA ASN A 97 -1.40 0.47 -10.52
C ASN A 97 -2.39 1.05 -11.52
N GLN A 98 -2.55 2.39 -11.49
CA GLN A 98 -3.54 3.10 -12.30
C GLN A 98 -4.94 2.47 -12.13
N TYR A 99 -5.54 2.01 -13.21
CA TYR A 99 -6.88 1.43 -13.21
C TYR A 99 -6.88 -0.10 -13.10
N GLN A 100 -5.86 -0.67 -12.50
CA GLN A 100 -5.67 -2.12 -12.41
C GLN A 100 -5.23 -2.54 -11.01
N LEU A 101 -5.77 -3.66 -10.56
CA LEU A 101 -5.39 -4.35 -9.34
C LEU A 101 -4.88 -5.75 -9.70
N MET A 102 -3.71 -6.10 -9.23
CA MET A 102 -3.07 -7.41 -9.42
C MET A 102 -2.76 -8.02 -8.05
N VAL A 103 -2.76 -9.33 -7.97
CA VAL A 103 -2.52 -10.06 -6.72
C VAL A 103 -1.43 -11.09 -6.91
N VAL A 104 -0.45 -11.08 -6.02
CA VAL A 104 0.60 -12.10 -5.93
C VAL A 104 0.37 -12.94 -4.69
N ASP A 105 0.31 -14.24 -4.85
CA ASP A 105 0.43 -15.19 -3.75
C ASP A 105 1.91 -15.34 -3.41
N ILE A 106 2.34 -14.71 -2.32
CA ILE A 106 3.75 -14.68 -1.90
C ILE A 106 4.25 -16.08 -1.54
N LYS A 107 3.38 -16.88 -0.92
CA LYS A 107 3.74 -18.21 -0.45
C LYS A 107 3.96 -19.20 -1.59
N HIS A 108 3.12 -19.13 -2.62
CA HIS A 108 3.21 -20.03 -3.78
C HIS A 108 4.00 -19.42 -4.93
N GLU A 109 4.51 -18.20 -4.78
CA GLU A 109 5.31 -17.47 -5.78
C GLU A 109 4.62 -17.39 -7.14
N CYS A 110 3.34 -17.08 -7.14
CA CYS A 110 2.56 -17.02 -8.37
C CYS A 110 1.57 -15.82 -8.35
N LEU A 111 1.14 -15.47 -9.53
CA LEU A 111 0.06 -14.50 -9.71
C LEU A 111 -1.29 -15.19 -9.57
N VAL A 112 -2.20 -14.54 -8.87
CA VAL A 112 -3.59 -15.00 -8.80
C VAL A 112 -4.24 -14.74 -10.17
N GLU A 113 -4.68 -15.81 -10.82
CA GLU A 113 -5.53 -15.68 -12.01
C GLU A 113 -6.92 -15.21 -11.57
N GLN A 114 -7.47 -14.20 -12.26
CA GLN A 114 -8.78 -13.66 -11.98
C GLN A 114 -8.96 -13.16 -10.52
N PRO A 115 -8.33 -12.05 -10.13
CA PRO A 115 -8.49 -11.47 -8.80
C PRO A 115 -9.95 -11.20 -8.40
N ASP A 116 -10.83 -10.97 -9.37
CA ASP A 116 -12.28 -10.86 -9.16
C ASP A 116 -12.87 -12.11 -8.51
N SER A 117 -12.39 -13.29 -8.88
CA SER A 117 -12.84 -14.55 -8.27
C SER A 117 -12.42 -14.65 -6.81
N LEU A 118 -11.23 -14.14 -6.45
CA LEU A 118 -10.80 -14.05 -5.06
C LEU A 118 -11.69 -13.08 -4.28
N LEU A 119 -11.95 -11.89 -4.83
CA LEU A 119 -12.85 -10.91 -4.21
C LEU A 119 -14.27 -11.46 -4.03
N ALA A 120 -14.77 -12.25 -4.98
CA ALA A 120 -16.08 -12.87 -4.89
C ALA A 120 -16.19 -13.85 -3.70
N THR A 121 -15.08 -14.51 -3.30
CA THR A 121 -15.09 -15.39 -2.10
C THR A 121 -15.32 -14.61 -0.81
N TRP A 122 -15.03 -13.31 -0.80
CA TRP A 122 -15.27 -12.40 0.33
C TRP A 122 -16.67 -11.75 0.30
N GLY A 123 -17.44 -12.03 -0.75
CA GLY A 123 -18.75 -11.43 -0.98
C GLY A 123 -18.69 -10.08 -1.72
N ILE A 124 -17.58 -9.77 -2.38
CA ILE A 124 -17.42 -8.58 -3.21
C ILE A 124 -17.81 -8.89 -4.64
N SER A 125 -18.78 -8.16 -5.16
CA SER A 125 -19.15 -8.24 -6.58
C SER A 125 -18.27 -7.31 -7.42
N SER A 126 -17.74 -7.80 -8.51
CA SER A 126 -17.08 -6.99 -9.54
C SER A 126 -18.13 -6.32 -10.45
N PRO A 127 -17.87 -5.13 -11.02
CA PRO A 127 -16.62 -4.36 -10.89
C PRO A 127 -16.52 -3.58 -9.60
N ILE A 128 -15.29 -3.28 -9.19
CA ILE A 128 -15.00 -2.38 -8.08
C ILE A 128 -14.44 -1.06 -8.60
N LYS A 129 -14.64 0.02 -7.84
CA LYS A 129 -14.13 1.34 -8.21
C LYS A 129 -12.70 1.54 -7.74
N ASP A 130 -12.43 1.22 -6.46
CA ASP A 130 -11.10 1.40 -5.89
C ASP A 130 -10.85 0.42 -4.74
N PHE A 131 -9.57 0.29 -4.35
CA PHE A 131 -9.06 -0.65 -3.36
C PHE A 131 -8.04 0.04 -2.47
N PHE A 132 -8.15 -0.15 -1.16
CA PHE A 132 -7.22 0.36 -0.16
C PHE A 132 -6.97 -0.70 0.92
N MET A 133 -5.87 -0.53 1.67
CA MET A 133 -5.61 -1.30 2.87
C MET A 133 -5.12 -0.37 3.97
N ASP A 134 -5.69 -0.50 5.17
CA ASP A 134 -5.23 0.25 6.32
C ASP A 134 -4.02 -0.40 7.02
N LYS A 135 -3.41 0.31 7.95
CA LYS A 135 -2.24 -0.18 8.70
C LYS A 135 -2.54 -1.41 9.56
N THR A 136 -3.80 -1.69 9.85
CA THR A 136 -4.22 -2.88 10.60
C THR A 136 -4.45 -4.09 9.70
N LYS A 137 -4.23 -3.93 8.39
CA LYS A 137 -4.42 -4.94 7.34
C LYS A 137 -5.87 -5.24 6.96
N ASN A 138 -6.82 -4.43 7.40
CA ASN A 138 -8.16 -4.49 6.85
C ASN A 138 -8.17 -3.91 5.44
N ILE A 139 -8.96 -4.53 4.58
CA ILE A 139 -9.12 -4.09 3.19
C ILE A 139 -10.39 -3.24 3.09
N TRP A 140 -10.30 -2.16 2.34
CA TRP A 140 -11.37 -1.23 2.08
C TRP A 140 -11.60 -1.13 0.59
N ILE A 141 -12.84 -1.30 0.16
CA ILE A 141 -13.21 -1.33 -1.26
C ILE A 141 -14.34 -0.35 -1.50
N ILE A 142 -14.24 0.42 -2.58
CA ILE A 142 -15.37 1.17 -3.12
C ILE A 142 -15.96 0.32 -4.24
N ASN A 143 -17.22 -0.05 -4.10
CA ASN A 143 -17.92 -0.84 -5.10
C ASN A 143 -18.55 0.04 -6.22
N ASP A 144 -19.21 -0.58 -7.18
CA ASP A 144 -19.90 0.07 -8.29
C ASP A 144 -21.08 0.95 -7.87
N LYS A 145 -21.64 0.71 -6.67
CA LYS A 145 -22.75 1.47 -6.08
C LYS A 145 -22.30 2.66 -5.23
N ASP A 146 -21.02 2.99 -5.23
CA ASP A 146 -20.44 4.02 -4.35
C ASP A 146 -20.63 3.71 -2.86
N GLU A 147 -20.51 2.45 -2.48
CA GLU A 147 -20.50 2.03 -1.10
C GLU A 147 -19.05 1.75 -0.67
N LEU A 148 -18.69 2.20 0.52
CA LEU A 148 -17.42 1.83 1.15
C LEU A 148 -17.63 0.52 1.92
N ILE A 149 -16.87 -0.48 1.53
CA ILE A 149 -16.96 -1.84 2.08
C ILE A 149 -15.69 -2.12 2.86
N LEU A 150 -15.85 -2.58 4.08
CA LEU A 150 -14.77 -3.12 4.92
C LEU A 150 -14.71 -4.63 4.74
N VAL A 151 -13.54 -5.15 4.41
CA VAL A 151 -13.23 -6.58 4.50
C VAL A 151 -12.33 -6.80 5.71
N ASP A 152 -12.86 -7.51 6.68
CA ASP A 152 -12.16 -7.81 7.93
C ASP A 152 -10.99 -8.76 7.67
N LYS A 153 -9.81 -8.40 8.18
CA LYS A 153 -8.55 -9.12 7.94
C LYS A 153 -8.50 -10.55 8.50
N ASP A 154 -9.34 -10.86 9.51
CA ASP A 154 -9.27 -12.15 10.21
C ASP A 154 -10.19 -13.19 9.57
N ASN A 155 -11.34 -12.77 9.05
CA ASN A 155 -12.32 -13.68 8.47
C ASN A 155 -12.58 -13.47 6.98
N MET A 156 -11.99 -12.45 6.37
CA MET A 156 -12.11 -12.07 4.96
C MET A 156 -13.58 -11.96 4.49
N LYS A 157 -14.43 -11.39 5.34
CA LYS A 157 -15.83 -11.13 5.00
C LYS A 157 -16.09 -9.65 4.79
N ALA A 158 -16.77 -9.36 3.70
CA ALA A 158 -17.18 -8.02 3.36
C ALA A 158 -18.37 -7.55 4.17
N LYS A 159 -18.33 -6.30 4.61
CA LYS A 159 -19.42 -5.61 5.28
C LYS A 159 -19.48 -4.17 4.77
N THR A 160 -20.65 -3.72 4.34
CA THR A 160 -20.84 -2.32 3.97
C THR A 160 -20.66 -1.44 5.19
N PHE A 161 -19.76 -0.46 5.09
CA PHE A 161 -19.49 0.49 6.15
C PHE A 161 -20.41 1.71 6.03
N LEU A 162 -20.40 2.36 4.88
CA LEU A 162 -21.27 3.51 4.60
C LEU A 162 -21.41 3.74 3.09
N PRO A 163 -22.49 4.44 2.65
CA PRO A 163 -22.61 4.94 1.29
C PRO A 163 -21.56 6.04 1.05
N TYR A 164 -20.65 5.79 0.13
CA TYR A 164 -19.53 6.69 -0.19
C TYR A 164 -20.00 8.02 -0.79
N ALA A 165 -20.95 7.97 -1.73
CA ALA A 165 -21.48 9.16 -2.41
C ALA A 165 -22.19 10.13 -1.45
N SER A 166 -22.82 9.61 -0.40
CA SER A 166 -23.51 10.45 0.59
C SER A 166 -22.56 11.16 1.54
N SER A 167 -21.31 10.70 1.64
CA SER A 167 -20.35 11.23 2.61
C SER A 167 -19.81 12.61 2.22
N THR A 168 -19.67 12.91 0.92
CA THR A 168 -19.14 14.19 0.45
C THR A 168 -20.20 15.24 0.16
N GLY A 169 -21.41 14.83 -0.16
CA GLY A 169 -22.42 15.71 -0.76
C GLY A 169 -22.09 16.15 -2.19
N ASN A 170 -20.99 15.67 -2.73
CA ASN A 170 -20.52 15.94 -4.09
C ASN A 170 -20.05 14.64 -4.74
N THR A 171 -20.79 14.17 -5.74
CA THR A 171 -20.54 12.92 -6.46
C THR A 171 -19.27 12.93 -7.34
N THR A 172 -18.67 14.10 -7.56
CA THR A 172 -17.45 14.25 -8.37
C THR A 172 -16.17 14.20 -7.55
N ASP A 173 -16.24 14.34 -6.24
CA ASP A 173 -15.08 14.30 -5.38
C ASP A 173 -14.64 12.85 -5.13
N GLN A 174 -13.37 12.57 -5.37
CA GLN A 174 -12.82 11.23 -5.29
C GLN A 174 -12.03 11.04 -3.99
N LEU A 175 -12.28 9.91 -3.33
CA LEU A 175 -11.40 9.42 -2.29
C LEU A 175 -10.07 9.04 -2.92
N TYR A 176 -8.95 9.59 -2.45
CA TYR A 176 -7.65 9.18 -2.95
C TYR A 176 -6.87 8.32 -1.98
N ASP A 177 -7.17 8.42 -0.69
CA ASP A 177 -6.58 7.57 0.33
C ASP A 177 -7.46 7.51 1.58
N LEU A 178 -7.21 6.53 2.43
CA LEU A 178 -7.82 6.41 3.73
C LEU A 178 -6.83 5.88 4.77
N GLY A 179 -7.14 6.12 6.03
CA GLY A 179 -6.34 5.61 7.12
C GLY A 179 -7.17 5.33 8.35
N VAL A 180 -6.72 4.36 9.14
CA VAL A 180 -7.31 4.04 10.43
C VAL A 180 -6.31 4.36 11.53
N LEU A 181 -6.77 5.11 12.53
CA LEU A 181 -6.03 5.42 13.72
C LEU A 181 -6.94 5.18 14.93
N GLU A 182 -6.55 4.26 15.80
CA GLU A 182 -7.40 3.79 16.91
C GLU A 182 -8.77 3.31 16.40
N ASP A 183 -9.86 3.85 16.90
CA ASP A 183 -11.24 3.54 16.49
C ASP A 183 -11.79 4.56 15.47
N GLN A 184 -10.95 5.23 14.72
CA GLN A 184 -11.34 6.28 13.78
C GLN A 184 -10.86 5.97 12.37
N LEU A 185 -11.77 6.15 11.41
CA LEU A 185 -11.51 6.07 9.97
C LEU A 185 -11.43 7.47 9.39
N TYR A 186 -10.32 7.76 8.73
CA TYR A 186 -10.05 9.03 8.06
C TYR A 186 -10.15 8.84 6.55
N LEU A 187 -11.00 9.61 5.90
CA LEU A 187 -11.18 9.61 4.46
C LEU A 187 -10.60 10.89 3.86
N PHE A 188 -9.63 10.75 2.97
CA PHE A 188 -8.92 11.86 2.33
C PHE A 188 -9.39 12.02 0.89
N TYR A 189 -9.98 13.15 0.56
CA TYR A 189 -10.54 13.43 -0.77
C TYR A 189 -9.65 14.37 -1.58
N ARG A 190 -9.75 14.28 -2.90
CA ARG A 190 -8.97 15.13 -3.84
C ARG A 190 -9.22 16.61 -3.65
N SER A 191 -10.43 17.02 -3.32
CA SER A 191 -10.78 18.42 -3.02
C SER A 191 -10.10 19.00 -1.79
N GLY A 192 -9.37 18.18 -1.02
CA GLY A 192 -8.84 18.57 0.28
C GLY A 192 -9.81 18.37 1.42
N LEU A 193 -10.97 17.80 1.14
CA LEU A 193 -11.91 17.42 2.19
C LEU A 193 -11.34 16.23 2.97
N LEU A 194 -11.37 16.33 4.30
CA LEU A 194 -11.08 15.27 5.24
C LEU A 194 -12.33 14.98 6.06
N ILE A 195 -12.75 13.72 6.11
CA ILE A 195 -13.87 13.28 6.94
C ILE A 195 -13.38 12.19 7.89
N CYS A 196 -13.75 12.30 9.15
CA CYS A 196 -13.43 11.32 10.17
C CYS A 196 -14.71 10.64 10.68
N TYR A 197 -14.72 9.31 10.69
CA TYR A 197 -15.79 8.48 11.20
C TYR A 197 -15.34 7.64 12.39
N ASN A 198 -16.25 7.39 13.31
CA ASN A 198 -16.04 6.38 14.35
C ASN A 198 -16.31 4.98 13.76
N LEU A 199 -15.35 4.07 13.89
CA LEU A 199 -15.44 2.71 13.33
C LEU A 199 -16.54 1.85 13.96
N LYS A 200 -16.91 2.11 15.22
CA LYS A 200 -17.92 1.32 15.94
C LYS A 200 -19.33 1.82 15.72
N SER A 201 -19.52 3.14 15.82
CA SER A 201 -20.84 3.76 15.68
C SER A 201 -21.19 4.12 14.23
N HIS A 202 -20.20 4.15 13.33
CA HIS A 202 -20.29 4.62 11.95
C HIS A 202 -20.72 6.09 11.82
N GLN A 203 -20.62 6.85 12.91
CA GLN A 203 -21.01 8.26 12.91
C GLN A 203 -19.84 9.14 12.52
N GLU A 204 -20.12 10.20 11.76
CA GLU A 204 -19.16 11.24 11.46
C GLU A 204 -18.79 11.99 12.75
N ILE A 205 -17.49 12.06 13.04
CA ILE A 205 -16.94 12.77 14.20
C ILE A 205 -16.69 14.23 13.83
N TYR A 206 -16.02 14.45 12.70
CA TYR A 206 -15.79 15.77 12.15
C TYR A 206 -15.53 15.73 10.64
N ARG A 207 -15.68 16.91 10.05
CA ARG A 207 -15.42 17.18 8.64
C ARG A 207 -14.64 18.48 8.54
N GLN A 208 -13.55 18.46 7.77
CA GLN A 208 -12.71 19.64 7.57
C GLN A 208 -12.31 19.74 6.11
N LYS A 209 -12.42 20.90 5.51
CA LYS A 209 -11.81 21.21 4.24
C LYS A 209 -10.48 21.90 4.50
N LEU A 210 -9.40 21.39 3.94
CA LEU A 210 -8.10 22.05 4.01
C LEU A 210 -8.15 23.35 3.18
N PRO A 211 -7.45 24.42 3.60
CA PRO A 211 -7.44 25.67 2.87
C PRO A 211 -6.99 25.48 1.42
N ASP A 212 -7.65 26.15 0.49
CA ASP A 212 -7.35 26.15 -0.94
C ASP A 212 -6.09 27.00 -1.28
N GLU A 213 -5.08 27.00 -0.42
CA GLU A 213 -3.84 27.77 -0.61
C GLU A 213 -2.94 27.23 -1.74
N LEU A 214 -3.27 26.08 -2.30
CA LEU A 214 -2.57 25.54 -3.46
C LEU A 214 -3.34 25.97 -4.73
N PRO A 215 -2.66 26.64 -5.70
CA PRO A 215 -3.32 27.09 -6.92
C PRO A 215 -3.94 25.91 -7.65
N GLU A 216 -5.25 26.02 -7.92
CA GLU A 216 -5.97 25.06 -8.75
C GLU A 216 -5.24 24.85 -10.08
N GLY A 217 -5.00 23.61 -10.46
CA GLY A 217 -4.62 23.23 -11.82
C GLY A 217 -3.15 22.96 -12.11
N LYS A 218 -2.22 23.10 -11.16
CA LYS A 218 -0.79 22.78 -11.42
C LYS A 218 -0.32 21.43 -10.88
N TYR A 219 -1.10 20.78 -10.03
CA TYR A 219 -0.67 19.57 -9.32
C TYR A 219 -1.71 18.47 -9.47
N GLU A 220 -1.88 18.03 -10.70
CA GLU A 220 -2.65 16.83 -10.95
C GLU A 220 -1.92 15.64 -10.35
N ASN A 221 -2.52 15.03 -9.34
CA ASN A 221 -2.40 13.63 -9.03
C ASN A 221 -1.29 13.14 -8.09
N THR A 222 -0.68 13.96 -7.25
CA THR A 222 0.32 13.43 -6.32
C THR A 222 0.02 13.75 -4.85
N SER A 223 -0.99 13.11 -4.32
CA SER A 223 -1.25 13.19 -2.88
C SER A 223 -0.93 11.85 -2.22
N TYR A 224 -0.11 11.89 -1.18
CA TYR A 224 0.22 10.73 -0.36
C TYR A 224 -0.27 10.96 1.06
N VAL A 225 -0.82 9.94 1.66
CA VAL A 225 -1.06 9.90 3.11
C VAL A 225 -0.10 8.90 3.72
N VAL A 226 0.81 9.39 4.53
CA VAL A 226 1.75 8.54 5.25
C VAL A 226 1.29 8.43 6.69
N PRO A 227 0.94 7.24 7.17
CA PRO A 227 0.59 7.06 8.56
C PRO A 227 1.85 7.19 9.45
N GLY A 228 1.80 8.13 10.40
CA GLY A 228 2.76 8.21 11.50
C GLY A 228 2.32 7.37 12.71
N ASN A 229 3.01 7.51 13.85
CA ASN A 229 2.64 6.77 15.06
C ASN A 229 1.23 7.14 15.56
N ASN A 230 0.90 8.43 15.62
CA ASN A 230 -0.42 8.95 16.03
C ASN A 230 -0.88 10.11 15.14
N THR A 231 -0.41 10.16 13.91
CA THR A 231 -0.70 11.25 12.97
C THR A 231 -0.72 10.72 11.55
N PHE A 232 -1.35 11.49 10.66
CA PHE A 232 -1.22 11.30 9.23
C PHE A 232 -0.47 12.48 8.63
N TYR A 233 0.47 12.20 7.75
CA TYR A 233 1.14 13.22 6.95
C TYR A 233 0.55 13.19 5.54
N GLN A 234 -0.07 14.28 5.16
CA GLN A 234 -0.57 14.45 3.79
C GLN A 234 0.45 15.26 2.99
N LEU A 235 1.05 14.65 2.00
CA LEU A 235 1.90 15.32 1.03
C LEU A 235 1.03 15.66 -0.19
N ARG A 236 1.03 16.92 -0.58
CA ARG A 236 0.38 17.43 -1.79
C ARG A 236 1.43 18.04 -2.70
N ASN A 237 1.44 17.65 -3.96
CA ASN A 237 2.25 18.25 -5.02
C ASN A 237 1.38 19.01 -5.99
#